data_3084c735057e04f664ff71b4b8285997
#
_entry.id   3084c735057e04f664ff71b4b8285997
#
_cell.length_a   1.000
_cell.length_b   1.000
_cell.length_c   1.000
_cell.angle_alpha   90.00
_cell.angle_beta   90.00
_cell.angle_gamma   90.00
#
_symmetry.space_group_name_H-M   'P 1'
#
loop_
_entity.id
_entity.type
_entity.pdbx_description
1 polymer ?
#
loop_
_entity_poly.entity_id
_entity_poly.type
_entity_poly.pdbx_seq_one_letter_code
_entity_poly.pdbx_strand_id
1 'polypeptide(L)'
;MVHKYEIAKNWLPRYTGMQPDDFGDYILLTNFTNYIDSFSETFDVEIKGQDKPMQSATNKDGLSIINFGIGSPNAALIMDLLTARNPKGVLFLGKCGGLKDTSEIGNFILPIAAIRGEGTSNDYFPPDVPALPSFKLHKFVSEKIVEANCDYRTGVIYTTNRRPVSYTHLTLPTINWV
;
A
#
# COMPACT_ATOMS: atom_id res chain seq x y z
N MET A 1 18.43 -9.00 24.35
CA MET A 1 18.07 -8.50 23.01
C MET A 1 16.55 -8.59 22.90
N VAL A 2 15.84 -7.47 22.80
CA VAL A 2 14.38 -7.48 22.68
C VAL A 2 14.03 -8.07 21.30
N HIS A 3 13.16 -9.07 21.25
CA HIS A 3 12.80 -9.72 20.02
C HIS A 3 12.00 -8.73 19.13
N LYS A 4 12.28 -8.65 17.83
CA LYS A 4 11.60 -7.74 16.86
C LYS A 4 10.08 -7.79 17.00
N TYR A 5 9.53 -8.97 17.23
CA TYR A 5 8.11 -9.21 17.47
C TYR A 5 7.57 -8.42 18.68
N GLU A 6 8.27 -8.43 19.81
CA GLU A 6 7.83 -7.70 21.01
C GLU A 6 7.84 -6.18 20.80
N ILE A 7 8.80 -5.68 20.04
CA ILE A 7 8.82 -4.26 19.65
C ILE A 7 7.60 -3.94 18.81
N ALA A 8 7.35 -4.72 17.76
CA ALA A 8 6.22 -4.52 16.86
C ALA A 8 4.88 -4.59 17.61
N LYS A 9 4.71 -5.60 18.48
CA LYS A 9 3.52 -5.77 19.33
C LYS A 9 3.24 -4.56 20.22
N ASN A 10 4.29 -3.98 20.81
CA ASN A 10 4.15 -2.81 21.68
C ASN A 10 3.92 -1.50 20.90
N TRP A 11 4.44 -1.40 19.69
CA TRP A 11 4.40 -0.15 18.94
C TRP A 11 3.19 -0.05 18.02
N LEU A 12 2.71 -1.15 17.45
CA LEU A 12 1.55 -1.14 16.57
C LEU A 12 0.35 -0.37 17.14
N PRO A 13 -0.07 -0.60 18.42
CA PRO A 13 -1.18 0.15 19.00
C PRO A 13 -0.90 1.65 19.19
N ARG A 14 0.35 2.03 19.37
CA ARG A 14 0.74 3.45 19.55
C ARG A 14 0.60 4.22 18.23
N TYR A 15 0.77 3.54 17.11
CA TYR A 15 0.67 4.14 15.79
C TYR A 15 -0.75 4.10 15.22
N THR A 16 -1.50 3.03 15.48
CA THR A 16 -2.78 2.73 14.81
C THR A 16 -4.00 2.82 15.74
N GLY A 17 -3.81 2.83 17.06
CA GLY A 17 -4.90 2.77 18.02
C GLY A 17 -5.52 1.38 18.20
N MET A 18 -5.00 0.33 17.54
CA MET A 18 -5.54 -1.03 17.57
C MET A 18 -4.48 -2.04 18.04
N GLN A 19 -4.90 -3.05 18.80
CA GLN A 19 -4.04 -4.17 19.16
C GLN A 19 -3.78 -5.08 17.96
N PRO A 20 -2.69 -5.87 17.94
CA PRO A 20 -2.42 -6.80 16.83
C PRO A 20 -3.59 -7.75 16.54
N ASP A 21 -4.29 -8.22 17.56
CA ASP A 21 -5.40 -9.17 17.43
C ASP A 21 -6.71 -8.53 16.91
N ASP A 22 -6.80 -7.20 16.94
CA ASP A 22 -7.94 -6.46 16.38
C ASP A 22 -7.87 -6.36 14.85
N PHE A 23 -6.71 -6.60 14.25
CA PHE A 23 -6.54 -6.61 12.81
C PHE A 23 -6.96 -7.95 12.20
N GLY A 24 -7.54 -7.89 11.02
CA GLY A 24 -7.88 -9.07 10.24
C GLY A 24 -6.66 -9.73 9.57
N ASP A 25 -6.92 -10.85 8.90
CA ASP A 25 -5.90 -11.60 8.16
C ASP A 25 -5.49 -10.92 6.84
N TYR A 26 -6.34 -10.04 6.33
CA TYR A 26 -6.10 -9.28 5.09
C TYR A 26 -6.15 -7.78 5.39
N ILE A 27 -5.16 -7.06 4.89
CA ILE A 27 -4.99 -5.65 5.20
C ILE A 27 -4.86 -4.84 3.92
N LEU A 28 -5.67 -3.78 3.82
CA LEU A 28 -5.53 -2.74 2.82
C LEU A 28 -4.67 -1.62 3.41
N LEU A 29 -3.58 -1.27 2.75
CA LEU A 29 -2.80 -0.09 3.08
C LEU A 29 -3.15 1.06 2.15
N THR A 30 -3.29 2.25 2.67
CA THR A 30 -3.51 3.46 1.88
C THR A 30 -2.77 4.64 2.47
N ASN A 31 -2.59 5.67 1.65
CA ASN A 31 -2.12 6.99 2.08
C ASN A 31 -3.15 8.09 1.75
N PHE A 32 -4.41 7.71 1.56
CA PHE A 32 -5.51 8.61 1.25
C PHE A 32 -6.66 8.45 2.24
N THR A 33 -7.02 9.56 2.89
CA THR A 33 -8.09 9.59 3.91
C THR A 33 -9.44 9.15 3.34
N ASN A 34 -9.78 9.56 2.12
CA ASN A 34 -11.04 9.18 1.50
C ASN A 34 -11.24 7.66 1.35
N TYR A 35 -10.19 6.86 1.29
CA TYR A 35 -10.34 5.40 1.20
C TYR A 35 -10.69 4.77 2.55
N ILE A 36 -10.12 5.27 3.65
CA ILE A 36 -10.51 4.78 4.97
C ILE A 36 -11.89 5.28 5.37
N ASP A 37 -12.28 6.49 4.97
CA ASP A 37 -13.63 7.02 5.17
C ASP A 37 -14.66 6.17 4.42
N SER A 38 -14.40 5.89 3.12
CA SER A 38 -15.28 5.02 2.32
C SER A 38 -15.38 3.60 2.90
N PHE A 39 -14.28 3.07 3.43
CA PHE A 39 -14.29 1.77 4.10
C PHE A 39 -15.17 1.79 5.35
N SER A 40 -15.02 2.82 6.19
CA SER A 40 -15.82 3.02 7.39
C SER A 40 -17.32 3.10 7.06
N GLU A 41 -17.68 3.89 6.06
CA GLU A 41 -19.07 4.04 5.61
C GLU A 41 -19.62 2.74 5.01
N THR A 42 -18.84 2.05 4.16
CA THR A 42 -19.28 0.83 3.46
C THR A 42 -19.56 -0.31 4.43
N PHE A 43 -18.74 -0.45 5.46
CA PHE A 43 -18.82 -1.57 6.41
C PHE A 43 -19.44 -1.21 7.75
N ASP A 44 -19.86 0.05 7.94
CA ASP A 44 -20.39 0.59 9.19
C ASP A 44 -19.48 0.29 10.39
N VAL A 45 -18.21 0.71 10.27
CA VAL A 45 -17.18 0.46 11.27
C VAL A 45 -16.48 1.76 11.69
N GLU A 46 -16.09 1.83 12.95
CA GLU A 46 -15.42 2.99 13.52
C GLU A 46 -13.95 3.05 13.09
N ILE A 47 -13.49 4.25 12.72
CA ILE A 47 -12.07 4.53 12.48
C ILE A 47 -11.38 4.76 13.82
N LYS A 48 -10.39 3.93 14.12
CA LYS A 48 -9.50 4.05 15.29
C LYS A 48 -8.26 4.87 14.95
N GLY A 49 -7.59 5.37 15.99
CA GLY A 49 -6.31 6.07 15.82
C GLY A 49 -6.44 7.47 15.23
N GLN A 50 -7.56 8.17 15.40
CA GLN A 50 -7.72 9.55 14.95
C GLN A 50 -6.73 10.52 15.61
N ASP A 51 -6.28 10.19 16.83
CA ASP A 51 -5.26 10.92 17.61
C ASP A 51 -3.84 10.32 17.43
N LYS A 52 -3.67 9.35 16.54
CA LYS A 52 -2.42 8.62 16.30
C LYS A 52 -1.82 8.98 14.93
N PRO A 53 -0.56 8.63 14.69
CA PRO A 53 0.08 8.85 13.39
C PRO A 53 -0.61 8.14 12.22
N MET A 54 -1.31 7.05 12.49
CA MET A 54 -1.99 6.22 11.50
C MET A 54 -3.41 5.88 11.94
N GLN A 55 -4.33 5.93 11.01
CA GLN A 55 -5.72 5.55 11.24
C GLN A 55 -5.98 4.13 10.77
N SER A 56 -6.86 3.41 11.43
CA SER A 56 -7.20 2.03 11.06
C SER A 56 -8.65 1.69 11.34
N ALA A 57 -9.19 0.74 10.59
CA ALA A 57 -10.50 0.16 10.82
C ALA A 57 -10.48 -1.33 10.43
N THR A 58 -11.34 -2.13 11.04
CA THR A 58 -11.50 -3.56 10.70
C THR A 58 -12.98 -3.89 10.63
N ASN A 59 -13.40 -4.61 9.58
CA ASN A 59 -14.75 -5.08 9.46
C ASN A 59 -14.93 -6.45 10.13
N LYS A 60 -16.19 -6.87 10.27
CA LYS A 60 -16.54 -8.17 10.90
C LYS A 60 -16.05 -9.41 10.15
N ASP A 61 -15.70 -9.25 8.87
CA ASP A 61 -15.22 -10.36 8.03
C ASP A 61 -13.70 -10.51 8.07
N GLY A 62 -13.03 -9.72 8.92
CA GLY A 62 -11.58 -9.79 9.09
C GLY A 62 -10.77 -9.12 7.97
N LEU A 63 -11.33 -8.10 7.32
CA LEU A 63 -10.62 -7.20 6.45
C LEU A 63 -10.32 -5.91 7.21
N SER A 64 -9.07 -5.50 7.21
CA SER A 64 -8.64 -4.23 7.82
C SER A 64 -8.18 -3.24 6.77
N ILE A 65 -8.26 -1.96 7.10
CA ILE A 65 -7.63 -0.87 6.34
C ILE A 65 -6.77 -0.03 7.28
N ILE A 66 -5.62 0.43 6.77
CA ILE A 66 -4.73 1.34 7.50
C ILE A 66 -4.36 2.49 6.58
N ASN A 67 -4.63 3.71 7.01
CA ASN A 67 -4.07 4.91 6.42
C ASN A 67 -2.75 5.23 7.15
N PHE A 68 -1.63 4.92 6.49
CA PHE A 68 -0.29 5.10 7.06
C PHE A 68 0.33 6.49 6.79
N GLY A 69 -0.42 7.38 6.13
CA GLY A 69 0.08 8.69 5.72
C GLY A 69 0.98 8.63 4.48
N ILE A 70 1.90 9.56 4.36
CA ILE A 70 2.69 9.76 3.15
C ILE A 70 4.14 9.32 3.37
N GLY A 71 4.68 8.67 2.35
CA GLY A 71 6.11 8.37 2.20
C GLY A 71 6.48 6.92 2.43
N SER A 72 7.50 6.48 1.70
CA SER A 72 8.04 5.12 1.80
C SER A 72 8.53 4.74 3.19
N PRO A 73 9.10 5.67 4.01
CA PRO A 73 9.44 5.34 5.40
C PRO A 73 8.25 4.93 6.24
N ASN A 74 7.09 5.61 6.09
CA ASN A 74 5.88 5.23 6.81
C ASN A 74 5.31 3.89 6.33
N ALA A 75 5.37 3.62 5.02
CA ALA A 75 4.99 2.32 4.46
C ALA A 75 5.89 1.19 5.01
N ALA A 76 7.19 1.40 5.08
CA ALA A 76 8.14 0.45 5.65
C ALA A 76 7.86 0.23 7.14
N LEU A 77 7.66 1.30 7.90
CA LEU A 77 7.36 1.23 9.33
C LEU A 77 6.10 0.40 9.59
N ILE A 78 4.99 0.68 8.91
CA ILE A 78 3.76 -0.09 9.14
C ILE A 78 3.94 -1.57 8.76
N MET A 79 4.65 -1.88 7.67
CA MET A 79 4.94 -3.26 7.29
C MET A 79 5.77 -3.99 8.35
N ASP A 80 6.74 -3.32 8.96
CA ASP A 80 7.50 -3.86 10.10
C ASP A 80 6.62 -4.08 11.33
N LEU A 81 5.74 -3.15 11.66
CA LEU A 81 4.82 -3.26 12.79
C LEU A 81 3.78 -4.38 12.58
N LEU A 82 3.33 -4.59 11.35
CA LEU A 82 2.39 -5.66 11.01
C LEU A 82 2.97 -7.06 11.16
N THR A 83 4.28 -7.21 11.36
CA THR A 83 4.87 -8.50 11.74
C THR A 83 4.31 -9.03 13.07
N ALA A 84 3.77 -8.15 13.93
CA ALA A 84 3.08 -8.56 15.16
C ALA A 84 1.73 -9.24 14.90
N ARG A 85 1.07 -8.97 13.77
CA ARG A 85 -0.18 -9.62 13.34
C ARG A 85 0.07 -10.77 12.38
N ASN A 86 1.13 -10.67 11.56
CA ASN A 86 1.49 -11.64 10.52
C ASN A 86 0.32 -11.90 9.53
N PRO A 87 -0.18 -10.88 8.82
CA PRO A 87 -1.34 -11.02 7.95
C PRO A 87 -1.07 -11.96 6.77
N LYS A 88 -2.13 -12.62 6.27
CA LYS A 88 -2.07 -13.50 5.08
C LYS A 88 -1.86 -12.74 3.78
N GLY A 89 -2.31 -11.48 3.73
CA GLY A 89 -2.15 -10.63 2.57
C GLY A 89 -2.23 -9.16 2.91
N VAL A 90 -1.40 -8.36 2.24
CA VAL A 90 -1.40 -6.90 2.33
C VAL A 90 -1.49 -6.33 0.92
N LEU A 91 -2.48 -5.49 0.67
CA LEU A 91 -2.69 -4.83 -0.61
C LEU A 91 -2.61 -3.31 -0.43
N PHE A 92 -1.76 -2.64 -1.21
CA PHE A 92 -1.70 -1.19 -1.22
C PHE A 92 -2.70 -0.59 -2.21
N LEU A 93 -3.54 0.31 -1.72
CA LEU A 93 -4.48 1.13 -2.49
C LEU A 93 -3.92 2.56 -2.58
N GLY A 94 -3.44 2.93 -3.75
CA GLY A 94 -2.84 4.23 -3.97
C GLY A 94 -3.31 4.89 -5.26
N LYS A 95 -2.67 6.00 -5.59
CA LYS A 95 -2.86 6.71 -6.86
C LYS A 95 -1.50 6.89 -7.50
N CYS A 96 -1.46 6.82 -8.83
CA CYS A 96 -0.25 7.11 -9.61
C CYS A 96 -0.57 8.07 -10.75
N GLY A 97 0.44 8.78 -11.25
CA GLY A 97 0.34 9.54 -12.48
C GLY A 97 0.50 8.62 -13.68
N GLY A 98 -0.36 8.78 -14.69
CA GLY A 98 -0.17 8.12 -15.97
C GLY A 98 0.95 8.79 -16.76
N LEU A 99 1.80 7.99 -17.40
CA LEU A 99 2.90 8.48 -18.26
C LEU A 99 2.59 8.35 -19.75
N LYS A 100 1.58 7.57 -20.11
CA LYS A 100 1.14 7.40 -21.51
C LYS A 100 -0.02 8.34 -21.82
N ASP A 101 -0.04 8.91 -23.01
CA ASP A 101 -1.12 9.79 -23.50
C ASP A 101 -2.49 9.11 -23.50
N THR A 102 -2.50 7.77 -23.52
CA THR A 102 -3.73 6.96 -23.43
C THR A 102 -4.22 6.76 -21.98
N SER A 103 -3.52 7.27 -20.98
CA SER A 103 -3.92 7.14 -19.58
C SER A 103 -4.94 8.21 -19.21
N GLU A 104 -6.06 7.79 -18.66
CA GLU A 104 -7.15 8.66 -18.24
C GLU A 104 -7.34 8.58 -16.72
N ILE A 105 -7.88 9.67 -16.13
CA ILE A 105 -8.25 9.67 -14.71
C ILE A 105 -9.37 8.65 -14.50
N GLY A 106 -9.17 7.78 -13.52
CA GLY A 106 -10.12 6.69 -13.21
C GLY A 106 -9.69 5.32 -13.75
N ASN A 107 -8.66 5.24 -14.61
CA ASN A 107 -8.15 3.94 -15.02
C ASN A 107 -7.55 3.18 -13.83
N PHE A 108 -7.86 1.88 -13.71
CA PHE A 108 -7.19 1.00 -12.79
C PHE A 108 -5.82 0.59 -13.34
N ILE A 109 -4.81 0.68 -12.49
CA ILE A 109 -3.46 0.18 -12.76
C ILE A 109 -3.16 -0.93 -11.77
N LEU A 110 -2.90 -2.13 -12.28
CA LEU A 110 -2.44 -3.28 -11.50
C LEU A 110 -0.97 -3.55 -11.82
N PRO A 111 -0.02 -3.01 -11.05
CA PRO A 111 1.40 -3.10 -11.38
C PRO A 111 1.94 -4.52 -11.27
N ILE A 112 2.77 -4.92 -12.23
CA ILE A 112 3.50 -6.20 -12.20
C ILE A 112 4.89 -6.08 -11.57
N ALA A 113 5.40 -4.85 -11.45
CA ALA A 113 6.66 -4.55 -10.77
C ALA A 113 6.73 -3.07 -10.39
N ALA A 114 7.64 -2.73 -9.49
CA ALA A 114 7.99 -1.35 -9.19
C ALA A 114 9.49 -1.11 -9.27
N ILE A 115 9.89 0.00 -9.92
CA ILE A 115 11.24 0.52 -9.86
C ILE A 115 11.38 1.27 -8.54
N ARG A 116 12.39 0.93 -7.76
CA ARG A 116 12.62 1.38 -6.39
C ARG A 116 13.46 2.66 -6.35
N GLY A 117 12.86 3.79 -6.75
CA GLY A 117 13.55 5.08 -6.81
C GLY A 117 13.44 5.94 -5.54
N GLU A 118 12.87 5.40 -4.46
CA GLU A 118 12.58 6.13 -3.22
C GLU A 118 13.68 5.99 -2.16
N GLY A 119 14.50 4.95 -2.23
CA GLY A 119 15.66 4.72 -1.35
C GLY A 119 15.38 3.88 -0.10
N THR A 120 14.26 4.05 0.58
CA THR A 120 13.92 3.33 1.85
C THR A 120 13.97 1.82 1.68
N SER A 121 13.51 1.30 0.55
CA SER A 121 13.50 -0.14 0.29
C SER A 121 14.90 -0.77 0.18
N ASN A 122 15.95 0.04 0.03
CA ASN A 122 17.35 -0.43 0.02
C ASN A 122 17.79 -0.95 1.39
N ASP A 123 17.09 -0.56 2.47
CA ASP A 123 17.34 -1.09 3.82
C ASP A 123 16.87 -2.56 3.95
N TYR A 124 16.04 -3.04 3.03
CA TYR A 124 15.49 -4.40 3.02
C TYR A 124 16.11 -5.30 1.96
N PHE A 125 16.40 -4.75 0.78
CA PHE A 125 16.94 -5.49 -0.36
C PHE A 125 17.97 -4.67 -1.12
N PRO A 126 19.00 -5.30 -1.71
CA PRO A 126 19.93 -4.63 -2.62
C PRO A 126 19.20 -3.92 -3.77
N PRO A 127 19.76 -2.83 -4.31
CA PRO A 127 19.10 -2.02 -5.35
C PRO A 127 18.72 -2.78 -6.64
N ASP A 128 19.45 -3.83 -6.97
CA ASP A 128 19.24 -4.69 -8.14
C ASP A 128 18.11 -5.71 -7.98
N VAL A 129 17.57 -5.88 -6.75
CA VAL A 129 16.42 -6.75 -6.52
C VAL A 129 15.13 -6.01 -6.90
N PRO A 130 14.35 -6.48 -7.89
CA PRO A 130 13.11 -5.82 -8.29
C PRO A 130 12.02 -5.97 -7.21
N ALA A 131 11.17 -4.94 -7.09
CA ALA A 131 9.96 -5.03 -6.28
C ALA A 131 8.86 -5.71 -7.10
N LEU A 132 8.51 -6.94 -6.72
CA LEU A 132 7.49 -7.74 -7.38
C LEU A 132 6.32 -8.01 -6.42
N PRO A 133 5.06 -8.01 -6.89
CA PRO A 133 3.92 -8.40 -6.09
C PRO A 133 3.90 -9.92 -5.85
N SER A 134 3.18 -10.34 -4.81
CA SER A 134 2.84 -11.76 -4.66
C SER A 134 1.99 -12.22 -5.84
N PHE A 135 2.43 -13.25 -6.58
CA PHE A 135 1.71 -13.78 -7.74
C PHE A 135 0.27 -14.20 -7.40
N LYS A 136 0.06 -14.86 -6.25
CA LYS A 136 -1.27 -15.28 -5.81
C LYS A 136 -2.21 -14.10 -5.57
N LEU A 137 -1.72 -13.07 -4.85
CA LEU A 137 -2.53 -11.89 -4.57
C LEU A 137 -2.80 -11.09 -5.83
N HIS A 138 -1.80 -10.92 -6.69
CA HIS A 138 -1.94 -10.22 -7.97
C HIS A 138 -3.00 -10.89 -8.88
N LYS A 139 -2.95 -12.22 -9.02
CA LYS A 139 -3.95 -12.99 -9.77
C LYS A 139 -5.35 -12.81 -9.18
N PHE A 140 -5.51 -12.94 -7.87
CA PHE A 140 -6.79 -12.75 -7.19
C PHE A 140 -7.36 -11.34 -7.45
N VAL A 141 -6.55 -10.30 -7.30
CA VAL A 141 -7.00 -8.90 -7.54
C VAL A 141 -7.40 -8.70 -9.00
N SER A 142 -6.62 -9.24 -9.94
CA SER A 142 -6.95 -9.22 -11.37
C SER A 142 -8.33 -9.82 -11.65
N GLU A 143 -8.59 -11.02 -11.13
CA GLU A 143 -9.88 -11.71 -11.28
C GLU A 143 -11.03 -10.87 -10.70
N LYS A 144 -10.85 -10.27 -9.52
CA LYS A 144 -11.87 -9.43 -8.88
C LYS A 144 -12.17 -8.13 -9.63
N ILE A 145 -11.19 -7.51 -10.23
CA ILE A 145 -11.41 -6.32 -11.07
C ILE A 145 -12.26 -6.70 -12.30
N VAL A 146 -11.95 -7.82 -12.96
CA VAL A 146 -12.71 -8.32 -14.12
C VAL A 146 -14.14 -8.73 -13.72
N GLU A 147 -14.31 -9.45 -12.61
CA GLU A 147 -15.64 -9.81 -12.08
C GLU A 147 -16.51 -8.56 -11.78
N ALA A 148 -15.88 -7.45 -11.40
CA ALA A 148 -16.57 -6.17 -11.18
C ALA A 148 -16.88 -5.41 -12.48
N ASN A 149 -16.65 -6.02 -13.66
CA ASN A 149 -16.78 -5.39 -14.98
C ASN A 149 -15.94 -4.12 -15.13
N CYS A 150 -14.76 -4.10 -14.52
CA CYS A 150 -13.79 -3.01 -14.65
C CYS A 150 -12.60 -3.49 -15.47
N ASP A 151 -12.11 -2.59 -16.33
CA ASP A 151 -10.84 -2.79 -17.04
C ASP A 151 -9.68 -2.33 -16.18
N TYR A 152 -8.53 -2.94 -16.38
CA TYR A 152 -7.29 -2.49 -15.77
C TYR A 152 -6.13 -2.56 -16.76
N ARG A 153 -5.10 -1.79 -16.46
CA ARG A 153 -3.84 -1.80 -17.21
C ARG A 153 -2.75 -2.38 -16.33
N THR A 154 -1.79 -3.07 -16.95
CA THR A 154 -0.60 -3.57 -16.28
C THR A 154 0.61 -2.77 -16.72
N GLY A 155 1.68 -2.84 -15.92
CA GLY A 155 2.95 -2.21 -16.27
C GLY A 155 3.86 -2.09 -15.07
N VAL A 156 5.00 -1.46 -15.30
CA VAL A 156 5.95 -1.16 -14.24
C VAL A 156 5.67 0.25 -13.72
N ILE A 157 5.55 0.41 -12.41
CA ILE A 157 5.47 1.73 -11.77
C ILE A 157 6.86 2.18 -11.31
N TYR A 158 7.06 3.48 -11.24
CA TYR A 158 8.25 4.08 -10.65
C TYR A 158 7.87 4.71 -9.31
N THR A 159 8.42 4.17 -8.22
CA THR A 159 8.24 4.73 -6.88
C THR A 159 9.36 5.74 -6.62
N THR A 160 8.98 6.97 -6.27
CA THR A 160 9.93 8.06 -6.05
C THR A 160 9.63 8.78 -4.75
N ASN A 161 10.65 9.37 -4.14
CA ASN A 161 10.53 10.22 -2.97
C ASN A 161 10.22 11.70 -3.30
N ARG A 162 10.01 12.02 -4.58
CA ARG A 162 9.69 13.37 -5.06
C ARG A 162 8.44 13.35 -5.91
N ARG A 163 7.66 14.42 -5.87
CA ARG A 163 6.51 14.57 -6.78
C ARG A 163 6.96 14.97 -8.18
N PRO A 164 6.22 14.59 -9.25
CA PRO A 164 6.57 14.94 -10.64
C PRO A 164 6.75 16.44 -10.89
N VAL A 165 6.04 17.30 -10.17
CA VAL A 165 6.22 18.77 -10.23
C VAL A 165 7.65 19.22 -9.90
N SER A 166 8.43 18.37 -9.21
CA SER A 166 9.85 18.63 -8.92
C SER A 166 10.79 18.17 -10.05
N TYR A 167 10.25 17.55 -11.10
CA TYR A 167 11.00 16.94 -12.20
C TYR A 167 10.76 17.61 -13.56
N THR A 168 10.42 18.88 -13.59
CA THR A 168 10.17 19.61 -14.86
C THR A 168 11.36 19.58 -15.83
N HIS A 169 12.52 19.03 -15.42
CA HIS A 169 13.72 18.88 -16.23
C HIS A 169 14.18 17.43 -16.45
N LEU A 170 13.47 16.45 -15.91
CA LEU A 170 13.80 15.04 -16.09
C LEU A 170 12.82 14.39 -17.05
N THR A 171 13.28 14.13 -18.26
CA THR A 171 12.64 13.13 -19.12
C THR A 171 12.77 11.78 -18.41
N LEU A 172 11.66 11.25 -17.88
CA LEU A 172 11.62 9.88 -17.40
C LEU A 172 12.01 8.97 -18.57
N PRO A 173 12.90 7.98 -18.35
CA PRO A 173 13.23 7.05 -19.42
C PRO A 173 11.93 6.38 -19.89
N THR A 174 11.55 6.63 -21.13
CA THR A 174 10.46 5.91 -21.80
C THR A 174 10.93 4.49 -22.01
N ILE A 175 10.64 3.63 -21.05
CA ILE A 175 10.83 2.20 -21.23
C ILE A 175 9.67 1.72 -22.10
N ASN A 176 9.90 1.67 -23.40
CA ASN A 176 9.03 1.00 -24.35
C ASN A 176 9.20 -0.51 -24.13
N TRP A 177 8.29 -1.11 -23.38
CA TRP A 177 8.12 -2.56 -23.39
C TRP A 177 7.08 -2.91 -24.44
N VAL A 178 7.49 -3.71 -25.40
CA VAL A 178 6.66 -4.37 -26.40
C VAL A 178 5.77 -5.42 -25.76
#